data_046b4a3a4ba764840e147afd2131d3b8
#
_entry.id   046b4a3a4ba764840e147afd2131d3b8
#
_cell.length_a   1.000
_cell.length_b   1.000
_cell.length_c   1.000
_cell.angle_alpha   90.00
_cell.angle_beta   90.00
_cell.angle_gamma   90.00
#
_symmetry.space_group_name_H-M   'P 1'
#
loop_
_entity.id
_entity.type
_entity.pdbx_description
1 polymer ?
#
loop_
_entity_poly.entity_id
_entity_poly.type
_entity_poly.pdbx_seq_one_letter_code
_entity_poly.pdbx_strand_id
1 'polypeptide(L)'
;YGYSGVGAVVGATYPEMLTELRGELLKTFFLVPGYGAQGGGANDCKGAFDQNGIGAVVNSSRGIMCAWQKIEGLDEKDYAKAARQEAIRMRDDLKSVIGEMKLK
;
A
#
# COMPACT_ATOMS: atom_id res chain seq x y z
N TYR A 1 17.25 10.70 2.07
CA TYR A 1 17.33 9.45 1.30
C TYR A 1 17.64 9.66 -0.18
N GLY A 2 17.83 10.90 -0.59
CA GLY A 2 18.19 11.20 -1.98
C GLY A 2 17.07 11.07 -2.99
N TYR A 3 15.81 11.07 -2.55
CA TYR A 3 14.68 10.99 -3.48
C TYR A 3 14.45 12.32 -4.19
N SER A 4 13.92 12.24 -5.42
CA SER A 4 13.61 13.44 -6.20
C SER A 4 12.41 14.17 -5.61
N GLY A 5 12.24 15.43 -5.99
CA GLY A 5 11.08 16.22 -5.62
C GLY A 5 9.84 15.91 -6.43
N VAL A 6 9.95 15.00 -7.41
CA VAL A 6 8.82 14.59 -8.28
C VAL A 6 8.46 13.16 -7.95
N GLY A 7 7.17 12.89 -7.73
CA GLY A 7 6.67 11.55 -7.49
C GLY A 7 5.88 11.01 -8.69
N ALA A 8 5.51 9.75 -8.62
CA ALA A 8 4.70 9.09 -9.64
C ALA A 8 3.53 8.35 -9.01
N VAL A 9 2.42 8.26 -9.73
CA VAL A 9 1.24 7.49 -9.31
C VAL A 9 1.20 6.23 -10.19
N VAL A 10 1.31 5.06 -9.57
CA VAL A 10 1.33 3.78 -10.29
C VAL A 10 0.39 2.81 -9.58
N GLY A 11 -0.64 2.33 -10.27
CA GLY A 11 -1.67 1.49 -9.67
C GLY A 11 -1.19 0.10 -9.27
N ALA A 12 -1.73 -0.41 -8.16
CA ALA A 12 -1.41 -1.74 -7.65
C ALA A 12 -1.94 -2.87 -8.53
N THR A 13 -2.83 -2.57 -9.47
CA THR A 13 -3.38 -3.58 -10.38
C THR A 13 -2.44 -3.91 -11.54
N TYR A 14 -1.29 -3.25 -11.61
CA TYR A 14 -0.27 -3.50 -12.64
C TYR A 14 1.08 -3.80 -11.98
N PRO A 15 1.20 -4.95 -11.30
CA PRO A 15 2.40 -5.25 -10.52
C PRO A 15 3.68 -5.34 -11.35
N GLU A 16 3.59 -5.82 -12.57
CA GLU A 16 4.75 -5.92 -13.46
C GLU A 16 5.27 -4.54 -13.83
N MET A 17 4.36 -3.59 -14.09
CA MET A 17 4.70 -2.21 -14.39
C MET A 17 5.36 -1.53 -13.18
N LEU A 18 4.86 -1.82 -11.97
CA LEU A 18 5.45 -1.29 -10.75
C LEU A 18 6.92 -1.70 -10.62
N THR A 19 7.19 -2.99 -10.82
CA THR A 19 8.54 -3.52 -10.71
C THR A 19 9.45 -2.91 -11.77
N GLU A 20 8.98 -2.82 -12.99
CA GLU A 20 9.75 -2.24 -14.09
C GLU A 20 10.05 -0.77 -13.84
N LEU A 21 9.03 0.01 -13.46
CA LEU A 21 9.22 1.43 -13.20
C LEU A 21 10.14 1.69 -12.01
N ARG A 22 10.06 0.86 -10.98
CA ARG A 22 10.96 1.01 -9.84
C ARG A 22 12.41 0.78 -10.26
N GLY A 23 12.64 -0.16 -11.16
CA GLY A 23 13.97 -0.42 -11.70
C GLY A 23 14.54 0.78 -12.48
N GLU A 24 13.68 1.54 -13.14
CA GLU A 24 14.09 2.72 -13.91
C GLU A 24 14.10 4.01 -13.08
N LEU A 25 13.20 4.11 -12.09
CA LEU A 25 13.01 5.33 -11.30
C LEU A 25 13.39 5.07 -9.85
N LEU A 26 14.67 4.85 -9.62
CA LEU A 26 15.19 4.42 -8.31
C LEU A 26 14.98 5.46 -7.20
N LYS A 27 14.90 6.73 -7.54
CA LYS A 27 14.80 7.81 -6.56
C LYS A 27 13.49 8.59 -6.67
N THR A 28 12.46 7.97 -7.26
CA THR A 28 11.14 8.56 -7.41
C THR A 28 10.21 7.95 -6.37
N PHE A 29 9.50 8.79 -5.63
CA PHE A 29 8.53 8.33 -4.65
C PHE A 29 7.23 7.94 -5.38
N PHE A 30 6.70 6.76 -5.06
CA PHE A 30 5.47 6.25 -5.69
C PHE A 30 4.28 6.37 -4.76
N LEU A 31 3.16 6.83 -5.31
CA LEU A 31 1.84 6.69 -4.70
C LEU A 31 1.16 5.52 -5.40
N VAL A 32 0.78 4.50 -4.65
CA VAL A 32 0.26 3.25 -5.20
C VAL A 32 -1.19 3.06 -4.77
N PRO A 33 -2.16 3.52 -5.58
CA PRO A 33 -3.58 3.26 -5.31
C PRO A 33 -3.99 1.86 -5.78
N GLY A 34 -5.16 1.42 -5.32
CA GLY A 34 -5.76 0.17 -5.81
C GLY A 34 -5.56 -1.04 -4.92
N TYR A 35 -4.93 -0.87 -3.77
CA TYR A 35 -4.81 -1.96 -2.81
C TYR A 35 -6.21 -2.36 -2.29
N GLY A 36 -6.49 -3.64 -2.32
CA GLY A 36 -7.73 -4.20 -1.78
C GLY A 36 -8.92 -4.02 -2.70
N ALA A 37 -9.57 -2.87 -2.64
CA ALA A 37 -10.87 -2.63 -3.31
C ALA A 37 -10.84 -2.82 -4.83
N GLN A 38 -9.69 -2.63 -5.46
CA GLN A 38 -9.55 -2.81 -6.91
C GLN A 38 -8.80 -4.09 -7.27
N GLY A 39 -8.66 -5.00 -6.33
CA GLY A 39 -8.07 -6.31 -6.56
C GLY A 39 -6.56 -6.37 -6.36
N GLY A 40 -5.91 -5.26 -6.06
CA GLY A 40 -4.49 -5.27 -5.75
C GLY A 40 -4.23 -5.77 -4.33
N GLY A 41 -3.28 -6.67 -4.16
CA GLY A 41 -2.89 -7.18 -2.86
C GLY A 41 -1.48 -6.72 -2.48
N ALA A 42 -1.02 -7.18 -1.32
CA ALA A 42 0.31 -6.81 -0.83
C ALA A 42 1.43 -7.25 -1.80
N ASN A 43 1.32 -8.44 -2.36
CA ASN A 43 2.29 -8.93 -3.33
C ASN A 43 2.35 -8.04 -4.58
N ASP A 44 1.22 -7.47 -4.97
CA ASP A 44 1.15 -6.61 -6.14
C ASP A 44 1.83 -5.26 -5.90
N CYS A 45 1.93 -4.84 -4.64
CA CYS A 45 2.55 -3.58 -4.26
C CYS A 45 4.05 -3.70 -4.00
N LYS A 46 4.55 -4.92 -3.83
CA LYS A 46 5.92 -5.16 -3.41
C LYS A 46 6.96 -4.48 -4.31
N GLY A 47 6.72 -4.50 -5.63
CA GLY A 47 7.65 -3.94 -6.60
C GLY A 47 7.81 -2.42 -6.53
N ALA A 48 6.92 -1.72 -5.82
CA ALA A 48 7.00 -0.27 -5.68
C ALA A 48 8.06 0.18 -4.68
N PHE A 49 8.45 -0.70 -3.77
CA PHE A 49 9.40 -0.37 -2.71
C PHE A 49 10.82 -0.63 -3.16
N ASP A 50 11.76 0.15 -2.61
CA ASP A 50 13.16 -0.08 -2.88
C ASP A 50 13.70 -1.20 -1.98
N GLN A 51 15.01 -1.49 -2.09
CA GLN A 51 15.63 -2.57 -1.32
C GLN A 51 15.61 -2.34 0.19
N ASN A 52 15.37 -1.09 0.61
CA ASN A 52 15.28 -0.75 2.03
C ASN A 52 13.83 -0.77 2.54
N GLY A 53 12.88 -1.10 1.68
CA GLY A 53 11.48 -1.14 2.04
C GLY A 53 10.80 0.22 2.12
N ILE A 54 11.36 1.23 1.46
CA ILE A 54 10.81 2.57 1.42
C ILE A 54 10.58 3.01 -0.04
N GLY A 55 10.09 4.21 -0.21
CA GLY A 55 9.94 4.81 -1.54
C GLY A 55 8.52 4.79 -2.09
N ALA A 56 7.56 4.28 -1.32
CA ALA A 56 6.18 4.24 -1.77
C ALA A 56 5.20 4.41 -0.63
N VAL A 57 4.03 4.95 -0.95
CA VAL A 57 2.88 4.98 -0.05
C VAL A 57 1.74 4.24 -0.75
N VAL A 58 1.17 3.27 -0.08
CA VAL A 58 0.05 2.47 -0.61
C VAL A 58 -1.26 3.04 -0.09
N ASN A 59 -2.19 3.28 -0.98
CA ASN A 59 -3.47 3.88 -0.64
C ASN A 59 -4.60 2.87 -0.77
N SER A 60 -5.49 2.84 0.23
CA SER A 60 -6.66 1.97 0.26
C SER A 60 -7.86 2.75 0.80
N SER A 61 -8.33 3.71 0.04
CA SER A 61 -9.40 4.61 0.50
C SER A 61 -10.67 3.88 0.89
N ARG A 62 -11.24 3.09 0.00
CA ARG A 62 -12.49 2.37 0.30
C ARG A 62 -12.26 1.28 1.34
N GLY A 63 -11.14 0.57 1.25
CA GLY A 63 -10.84 -0.49 2.19
C GLY A 63 -10.81 0.00 3.62
N ILE A 64 -10.25 1.16 3.84
CA ILE A 64 -10.13 1.73 5.19
C ILE A 64 -11.42 2.47 5.59
N MET A 65 -11.93 3.35 4.72
CA MET A 65 -13.11 4.16 5.04
C MET A 65 -14.37 3.33 5.21
N CYS A 66 -14.49 2.26 4.44
CA CYS A 66 -15.69 1.40 4.45
C CYS A 66 -15.47 0.08 5.18
N ALA A 67 -14.41 -0.03 5.96
CA ALA A 67 -14.07 -1.27 6.67
C ALA A 67 -15.18 -1.74 7.62
N TRP A 68 -15.94 -0.80 8.18
CA TRP A 68 -17.03 -1.13 9.10
C TRP A 68 -18.09 -2.01 8.44
N GLN A 69 -18.24 -1.92 7.11
CA GLN A 69 -19.22 -2.72 6.37
C GLN A 69 -18.84 -4.20 6.29
N LYS A 70 -17.57 -4.51 6.46
CA LYS A 70 -17.05 -5.87 6.33
C LYS A 70 -16.88 -6.59 7.66
N ILE A 71 -16.95 -5.87 8.76
CA ILE A 71 -16.77 -6.43 10.09
C ILE A 71 -18.14 -6.70 10.70
N GLU A 72 -18.42 -7.98 10.93
CA GLU A 72 -19.68 -8.39 11.53
C GLU A 72 -19.82 -7.82 12.93
N GLY A 73 -21.03 -7.32 13.24
CA GLY A 73 -21.31 -6.76 14.56
C GLY A 73 -20.99 -5.29 14.70
N LEU A 74 -20.40 -4.67 13.69
CA LEU A 74 -20.14 -3.23 13.71
C LEU A 74 -21.16 -2.48 12.86
N ASP A 75 -21.51 -1.28 13.27
CA ASP A 75 -22.36 -0.40 12.47
C ASP A 75 -21.57 0.85 12.06
N GLU A 76 -22.22 1.78 11.38
CA GLU A 76 -21.52 2.97 10.88
C GLU A 76 -20.94 3.85 12.00
N LYS A 77 -21.42 3.71 13.24
CA LYS A 77 -20.88 4.47 14.37
C LYS A 77 -19.48 3.96 14.75
N ASP A 78 -19.16 2.74 14.35
CA ASP A 78 -17.88 2.10 14.63
C ASP A 78 -16.86 2.31 13.52
N TYR A 79 -17.11 3.23 12.60
CA TYR A 79 -16.29 3.41 11.42
C TYR A 79 -14.82 3.70 11.76
N ALA A 80 -14.57 4.48 12.79
CA ALA A 80 -13.19 4.83 13.16
C ALA A 80 -12.42 3.63 13.68
N LYS A 81 -13.09 2.80 14.50
CA LYS A 81 -12.50 1.57 15.03
C LYS A 81 -12.21 0.59 13.90
N ALA A 82 -13.15 0.42 12.99
CA ALA A 82 -12.99 -0.46 11.85
C ALA A 82 -11.88 0.03 10.91
N ALA A 83 -11.80 1.33 10.66
CA ALA A 83 -10.75 1.92 9.83
C ALA A 83 -9.37 1.66 10.43
N ARG A 84 -9.24 1.80 11.75
CA ARG A 84 -7.97 1.54 12.43
C ARG A 84 -7.57 0.07 12.29
N GLN A 85 -8.52 -0.84 12.49
CA GLN A 85 -8.25 -2.28 12.36
C GLN A 85 -7.79 -2.63 10.95
N GLU A 86 -8.45 -2.07 9.94
CA GLU A 86 -8.09 -2.33 8.55
C GLU A 86 -6.73 -1.74 8.20
N ALA A 87 -6.42 -0.54 8.68
CA ALA A 87 -5.11 0.07 8.45
C ALA A 87 -3.99 -0.77 9.07
N ILE A 88 -4.22 -1.31 10.26
CA ILE A 88 -3.24 -2.19 10.92
C ILE A 88 -3.07 -3.48 10.14
N ARG A 89 -4.19 -4.09 9.71
CA ARG A 89 -4.15 -5.31 8.91
C ARG A 89 -3.37 -5.09 7.61
N MET A 90 -3.66 -4.00 6.93
CA MET A 90 -2.98 -3.62 5.69
C MET A 90 -1.48 -3.41 5.91
N ARG A 91 -1.13 -2.72 6.99
CA ARG A 91 0.28 -2.51 7.35
C ARG A 91 1.00 -3.85 7.53
N ASP A 92 0.41 -4.76 8.27
CA ASP A 92 1.02 -6.05 8.55
C ASP A 92 1.09 -6.92 7.30
N ASP A 93 0.08 -6.84 6.45
CA ASP A 93 0.06 -7.54 5.18
C ASP A 93 1.21 -7.07 4.28
N LEU A 94 1.39 -5.76 4.15
CA LEU A 94 2.49 -5.19 3.36
C LEU A 94 3.85 -5.54 3.96
N LYS A 95 3.97 -5.49 5.27
CA LYS A 95 5.22 -5.87 5.94
C LYS A 95 5.60 -7.32 5.67
N SER A 96 4.61 -8.20 5.56
CA SER A 96 4.88 -9.61 5.32
C SER A 96 5.53 -9.86 3.95
N VAL A 97 5.18 -9.07 2.95
CA VAL A 97 5.74 -9.22 1.60
C VAL A 97 7.02 -8.41 1.39
N ILE A 98 7.15 -7.30 2.09
CA ILE A 98 8.40 -6.54 2.11
C ILE A 98 9.45 -7.36 2.88
N GLY A 99 8.99 -8.10 3.88
CA GLY A 99 9.77 -9.12 4.56
C GLY A 99 10.98 -8.57 5.27
N GLU A 100 12.11 -9.13 4.93
CA GLU A 100 13.38 -8.83 5.58
C GLU A 100 13.93 -7.45 5.22
N MET A 101 13.28 -6.69 4.35
CA MET A 101 13.71 -5.33 4.08
C MET A 101 13.70 -4.54 5.38
N LYS A 102 14.76 -3.81 5.62
CA LYS A 102 14.91 -3.09 6.87
C LYS A 102 14.17 -1.78 6.82
N LEU A 103 12.99 -1.76 7.39
CA LEU A 103 12.26 -0.53 7.64
C LEU A 103 12.87 0.13 8.86
N LYS A 104 13.46 1.26 8.64
CA LYS A 104 14.11 1.98 9.73
C LYS A 104 13.35 3.22 10.10
#